data_00d177689e338009312693dc9a950371
#
_entry.id   00d177689e338009312693dc9a950371
#
_cell.length_a   1.000
_cell.length_b   1.000
_cell.length_c   1.000
_cell.angle_alpha   90.00
_cell.angle_beta   90.00
_cell.angle_gamma   90.00
#
_symmetry.space_group_name_H-M   'P 1'
#
loop_
_entity.id
_entity.type
_entity.pdbx_description
1 polymer ?
#
loop_
_entity_poly.entity_id
_entity_poly.type
_entity_poly.pdbx_seq_one_letter_code
_entity_poly.pdbx_strand_id
1 'polypeptide(L)'
;MQNIERKINTKQKIFEKAIELFSKKGCNGVSMREIAKEVGIKESSIYNHYKSKDEIIDCIFDYFSSSIKDYRPSELELNKMMDFMSPEDLFKQLVVSYGRSLNGKLDSIARIIYSEQFKNEKAKKLMLESILKEPSIFIAKLLNMMIEKNLIKKIDTELVADEYNYALVAITFEYAHAVNNGEDTALIIKKMFRHINFICNSLIPDKIN
;
A
#
# COMPACT_ATOMS: atom_id res chain seq x y z
N MET A 1 -18.02 8.62 -30.30
CA MET A 1 -16.87 8.90 -29.41
C MET A 1 -17.26 9.67 -28.16
N GLN A 2 -17.84 10.85 -28.21
CA GLN A 2 -18.21 11.65 -27.01
C GLN A 2 -19.06 10.92 -25.95
N ASN A 3 -19.95 10.03 -26.34
CA ASN A 3 -20.81 9.29 -25.39
C ASN A 3 -20.04 8.19 -24.62
N ILE A 4 -19.02 7.61 -25.25
CA ILE A 4 -18.16 6.59 -24.61
C ILE A 4 -17.20 7.29 -23.63
N GLU A 5 -16.58 8.40 -24.01
CA GLU A 5 -15.69 9.19 -23.14
C GLU A 5 -16.44 9.72 -21.91
N ARG A 6 -17.68 10.21 -22.09
CA ARG A 6 -18.52 10.66 -20.98
C ARG A 6 -18.89 9.52 -20.03
N LYS A 7 -19.14 8.31 -20.55
CA LYS A 7 -19.46 7.13 -19.75
C LYS A 7 -18.25 6.63 -18.95
N ILE A 8 -17.06 6.62 -19.57
CA ILE A 8 -15.80 6.27 -18.91
C ILE A 8 -15.50 7.26 -17.78
N ASN A 9 -15.64 8.56 -18.04
CA ASN A 9 -15.43 9.61 -17.04
C ASN A 9 -16.40 9.46 -15.85
N THR A 10 -17.68 9.14 -16.10
CA THR A 10 -18.66 8.96 -15.02
C THR A 10 -18.35 7.71 -14.19
N LYS A 11 -17.97 6.59 -14.81
CA LYS A 11 -17.56 5.37 -14.09
C LYS A 11 -16.37 5.64 -13.17
N GLN A 12 -15.38 6.37 -13.67
CA GLN A 12 -14.22 6.76 -12.88
C GLN A 12 -14.59 7.67 -11.71
N LYS A 13 -15.46 8.66 -11.91
CA LYS A 13 -15.95 9.52 -10.83
C LYS A 13 -16.68 8.74 -9.73
N ILE A 14 -17.51 7.76 -10.12
CA ILE A 14 -18.19 6.87 -9.17
C ILE A 14 -17.15 6.11 -8.34
N PHE A 15 -16.14 5.53 -8.98
CA PHE A 15 -15.06 4.79 -8.35
C PHE A 15 -14.30 5.65 -7.33
N GLU A 16 -13.90 6.86 -7.71
CA GLU A 16 -13.15 7.77 -6.84
C GLU A 16 -13.99 8.26 -5.65
N LYS A 17 -15.26 8.61 -5.89
CA LYS A 17 -16.16 9.02 -4.81
C LYS A 17 -16.51 7.86 -3.87
N ALA A 18 -16.63 6.65 -4.38
CA ALA A 18 -16.85 5.47 -3.56
C ALA A 18 -15.65 5.23 -2.62
N ILE A 19 -14.41 5.32 -3.11
CA ILE A 19 -13.20 5.21 -2.27
C ILE A 19 -13.23 6.27 -1.15
N GLU A 20 -13.52 7.53 -1.50
CA GLU A 20 -13.59 8.62 -0.52
C GLU A 20 -14.64 8.34 0.57
N LEU A 21 -15.84 7.95 0.18
CA LEU A 21 -16.94 7.68 1.12
C LEU A 21 -16.68 6.44 1.98
N PHE A 22 -16.26 5.33 1.35
CA PHE A 22 -15.99 4.08 2.06
C PHE A 22 -14.83 4.22 3.05
N SER A 23 -13.77 4.95 2.70
CA SER A 23 -12.64 5.18 3.60
C SER A 23 -12.99 6.01 4.84
N LYS A 24 -14.03 6.86 4.75
CA LYS A 24 -14.49 7.72 5.85
C LYS A 24 -15.59 7.08 6.71
N LYS A 25 -16.52 6.35 6.08
CA LYS A 25 -17.76 5.89 6.72
C LYS A 25 -17.87 4.36 6.81
N GLY A 26 -16.89 3.63 6.27
CA GLY A 26 -16.96 2.18 6.07
C GLY A 26 -17.93 1.79 4.95
N CYS A 27 -17.77 0.58 4.42
CA CYS A 27 -18.62 0.11 3.31
C CYS A 27 -20.10 0.01 3.68
N ASN A 28 -20.43 -0.35 4.92
CA ASN A 28 -21.82 -0.49 5.38
C ASN A 28 -22.51 0.86 5.60
N GLY A 29 -21.76 1.92 5.92
CA GLY A 29 -22.26 3.27 6.15
C GLY A 29 -22.62 4.05 4.89
N VAL A 30 -22.39 3.49 3.69
CA VAL A 30 -22.56 4.18 2.41
C VAL A 30 -23.52 3.43 1.50
N SER A 31 -24.49 4.14 0.89
CA SER A 31 -25.43 3.60 -0.08
C SER A 31 -25.11 4.00 -1.51
N MET A 32 -25.61 3.23 -2.50
CA MET A 32 -25.53 3.57 -3.92
C MET A 32 -26.12 4.96 -4.21
N ARG A 33 -27.23 5.30 -3.52
CA ARG A 33 -27.86 6.62 -3.62
C ARG A 33 -26.94 7.74 -3.15
N GLU A 34 -26.21 7.54 -2.07
CA GLU A 34 -25.25 8.53 -1.57
C GLU A 34 -24.10 8.74 -2.54
N ILE A 35 -23.52 7.65 -3.09
CA ILE A 35 -22.46 7.76 -4.11
C ILE A 35 -23.00 8.51 -5.34
N ALA A 36 -24.19 8.18 -5.83
CA ALA A 36 -24.81 8.85 -6.97
C ALA A 36 -24.99 10.36 -6.72
N LYS A 37 -25.43 10.74 -5.52
CA LYS A 37 -25.59 12.13 -5.08
C LYS A 37 -24.26 12.88 -5.11
N GLU A 38 -23.19 12.30 -4.57
CA GLU A 38 -21.87 12.91 -4.52
C GLU A 38 -21.22 13.05 -5.92
N VAL A 39 -21.56 12.16 -6.85
CA VAL A 39 -21.13 12.24 -8.26
C VAL A 39 -21.97 13.25 -9.08
N GLY A 40 -23.14 13.63 -8.57
CA GLY A 40 -24.08 14.51 -9.26
C GLY A 40 -24.89 13.81 -10.36
N ILE A 41 -25.19 12.52 -10.19
CA ILE A 41 -26.02 11.73 -11.10
C ILE A 41 -27.29 11.21 -10.44
N LYS A 42 -28.29 10.82 -11.23
CA LYS A 42 -29.47 10.13 -10.71
C LYS A 42 -29.11 8.74 -10.18
N GLU A 43 -29.78 8.30 -9.11
CA GLU A 43 -29.57 6.96 -8.52
C GLU A 43 -29.75 5.85 -9.58
N SER A 44 -30.76 5.95 -10.44
CA SER A 44 -30.96 4.98 -11.52
C SER A 44 -29.80 4.94 -12.53
N SER A 45 -29.06 6.03 -12.67
CA SER A 45 -27.95 6.12 -13.63
C SER A 45 -26.68 5.42 -13.12
N ILE A 46 -26.49 5.25 -11.80
CA ILE A 46 -25.32 4.57 -11.24
C ILE A 46 -25.29 3.10 -11.64
N TYR A 47 -26.47 2.47 -11.75
CA TYR A 47 -26.64 1.06 -12.12
C TYR A 47 -26.28 0.76 -13.58
N ASN A 48 -26.14 1.81 -14.44
CA ASN A 48 -25.57 1.66 -15.78
C ASN A 48 -24.03 1.49 -15.77
N HIS A 49 -23.38 1.74 -14.64
CA HIS A 49 -21.91 1.66 -14.46
C HIS A 49 -21.50 0.54 -13.53
N TYR A 50 -22.23 0.31 -12.45
CA TYR A 50 -22.01 -0.73 -11.46
C TYR A 50 -23.35 -1.34 -11.02
N LYS A 51 -23.45 -2.66 -11.07
CA LYS A 51 -24.70 -3.40 -10.76
C LYS A 51 -25.03 -3.38 -9.27
N SER A 52 -24.02 -3.25 -8.42
CA SER A 52 -24.18 -3.26 -6.97
C SER A 52 -23.05 -2.50 -6.27
N LYS A 53 -23.20 -2.26 -4.99
CA LYS A 53 -22.15 -1.71 -4.13
C LYS A 53 -20.96 -2.68 -4.04
N ASP A 54 -21.23 -3.99 -3.97
CA ASP A 54 -20.21 -5.01 -3.89
C ASP A 54 -19.34 -5.03 -5.15
N GLU A 55 -19.91 -4.81 -6.33
CA GLU A 55 -19.14 -4.67 -7.58
C GLU A 55 -18.16 -3.47 -7.51
N ILE A 56 -18.58 -2.35 -6.90
CA ILE A 56 -17.68 -1.21 -6.69
C ILE A 56 -16.55 -1.59 -5.73
N ILE A 57 -16.87 -2.26 -4.63
CA ILE A 57 -15.90 -2.72 -3.64
C ILE A 57 -14.91 -3.69 -4.28
N ASP A 58 -15.39 -4.63 -5.06
CA ASP A 58 -14.55 -5.58 -5.79
C ASP A 58 -13.59 -4.90 -6.77
N CYS A 59 -14.08 -3.93 -7.53
CA CYS A 59 -13.23 -3.13 -8.42
C CYS A 59 -12.17 -2.33 -7.66
N ILE A 60 -12.50 -1.81 -6.46
CA ILE A 60 -11.56 -1.09 -5.60
C ILE A 60 -10.45 -2.04 -5.12
N PHE A 61 -10.80 -3.24 -4.71
CA PHE A 61 -9.85 -4.24 -4.25
C PHE A 61 -8.95 -4.78 -5.38
N ASP A 62 -9.51 -4.97 -6.59
CA ASP A 62 -8.73 -5.36 -7.77
C ASP A 62 -7.74 -4.27 -8.17
N TYR A 63 -8.16 -3.01 -8.12
CA TYR A 63 -7.29 -1.87 -8.36
C TYR A 63 -6.12 -1.83 -7.36
N PHE A 64 -6.38 -2.06 -6.07
CA PHE A 64 -5.33 -2.13 -5.05
C PHE A 64 -4.31 -3.22 -5.35
N SER A 65 -4.79 -4.43 -5.61
CA SER A 65 -3.94 -5.59 -5.89
C SER A 65 -3.03 -5.39 -7.12
N SER A 66 -3.56 -4.78 -8.18
CA SER A 66 -2.77 -4.49 -9.39
C SER A 66 -1.76 -3.37 -9.14
N SER A 67 -2.20 -2.27 -8.52
CA SER A 67 -1.36 -1.09 -8.31
C SER A 67 -0.14 -1.37 -7.42
N ILE A 68 -0.26 -2.19 -6.37
CA ILE A 68 0.87 -2.49 -5.48
C ILE A 68 2.00 -3.21 -6.21
N LYS A 69 1.69 -4.07 -7.18
CA LYS A 69 2.70 -4.81 -7.94
C LYS A 69 3.54 -3.92 -8.85
N ASP A 70 2.93 -2.87 -9.39
CA ASP A 70 3.57 -1.94 -10.33
C ASP A 70 4.66 -1.07 -9.67
N TYR A 71 4.68 -0.97 -8.33
CA TYR A 71 5.64 -0.12 -7.61
C TYR A 71 6.88 -0.83 -7.10
N ARG A 72 7.01 -2.14 -7.33
CA ARG A 72 8.19 -2.90 -6.91
C ARG A 72 9.26 -2.82 -7.98
N PRO A 73 10.49 -2.38 -7.64
CA PRO A 73 11.61 -2.44 -8.57
C PRO A 73 11.88 -3.88 -9.02
N SER A 74 12.26 -4.04 -10.28
CA SER A 74 12.74 -5.31 -10.81
C SER A 74 14.09 -5.71 -10.18
N GLU A 75 14.45 -6.99 -10.26
CA GLU A 75 15.75 -7.45 -9.77
C GLU A 75 16.93 -6.71 -10.42
N LEU A 76 16.81 -6.39 -11.71
CA LEU A 76 17.83 -5.62 -12.43
C LEU A 76 18.01 -4.22 -11.85
N GLU A 77 16.91 -3.54 -11.52
CA GLU A 77 16.93 -2.22 -10.89
C GLU A 77 17.50 -2.30 -9.48
N LEU A 78 17.07 -3.30 -8.67
CA LEU A 78 17.64 -3.52 -7.34
C LEU A 78 19.14 -3.79 -7.39
N ASN A 79 19.60 -4.62 -8.32
CA ASN A 79 21.04 -4.87 -8.50
C ASN A 79 21.81 -3.58 -8.80
N LYS A 80 21.30 -2.74 -9.70
CA LYS A 80 21.92 -1.44 -10.01
C LYS A 80 21.92 -0.52 -8.78
N MET A 81 20.82 -0.46 -8.03
CA MET A 81 20.74 0.36 -6.82
C MET A 81 21.79 -0.08 -5.78
N MET A 82 21.97 -1.39 -5.58
CA MET A 82 22.97 -1.94 -4.65
C MET A 82 24.42 -1.67 -5.04
N ASP A 83 24.70 -1.35 -6.29
CA ASP A 83 26.07 -0.99 -6.73
C ASP A 83 26.46 0.43 -6.27
N PHE A 84 25.50 1.30 -5.93
CA PHE A 84 25.74 2.72 -5.61
C PHE A 84 25.17 3.16 -4.27
N MET A 85 24.34 2.35 -3.61
CA MET A 85 23.65 2.71 -2.39
C MET A 85 24.02 1.78 -1.24
N SER A 86 24.09 2.33 -0.02
CA SER A 86 24.15 1.51 1.17
C SER A 86 22.84 0.75 1.38
N PRO A 87 22.83 -0.38 2.11
CA PRO A 87 21.57 -1.05 2.48
C PRO A 87 20.53 -0.12 3.12
N GLU A 88 20.98 0.77 4.00
CA GLU A 88 20.11 1.75 4.66
C GLU A 88 19.47 2.73 3.66
N ASP A 89 20.26 3.29 2.75
CA ASP A 89 19.75 4.24 1.75
C ASP A 89 18.80 3.55 0.77
N LEU A 90 19.08 2.29 0.41
CA LEU A 90 18.21 1.51 -0.47
C LEU A 90 16.83 1.26 0.21
N PHE A 91 16.80 0.84 1.47
CA PHE A 91 15.55 0.66 2.21
C PHE A 91 14.78 1.98 2.38
N LYS A 92 15.47 3.09 2.67
CA LYS A 92 14.85 4.43 2.72
C LYS A 92 14.26 4.83 1.38
N GLN A 93 14.99 4.61 0.28
CA GLN A 93 14.53 4.90 -1.08
C GLN A 93 13.26 4.10 -1.42
N LEU A 94 13.22 2.81 -1.09
CA LEU A 94 12.05 1.95 -1.31
C LEU A 94 10.83 2.46 -0.55
N VAL A 95 10.98 2.80 0.73
CA VAL A 95 9.88 3.32 1.56
C VAL A 95 9.39 4.68 1.03
N VAL A 96 10.29 5.59 0.65
CA VAL A 96 9.91 6.90 0.09
C VAL A 96 9.20 6.74 -1.25
N SER A 97 9.70 5.85 -2.12
CA SER A 97 9.08 5.57 -3.42
C SER A 97 7.68 4.98 -3.25
N TYR A 98 7.53 4.02 -2.34
CA TYR A 98 6.24 3.44 -1.99
C TYR A 98 5.29 4.49 -1.41
N GLY A 99 5.75 5.32 -0.47
CA GLY A 99 4.94 6.40 0.10
C GLY A 99 4.47 7.44 -0.92
N ARG A 100 5.31 7.77 -1.92
CA ARG A 100 4.91 8.65 -3.03
C ARG A 100 3.88 8.00 -3.95
N SER A 101 3.94 6.70 -4.14
CA SER A 101 2.97 5.96 -4.94
C SER A 101 1.63 5.79 -4.25
N LEU A 102 1.60 5.78 -2.92
CA LEU A 102 0.38 5.72 -2.12
C LEU A 102 -0.48 6.98 -2.20
N ASN A 103 -0.15 7.96 -3.02
CA ASN A 103 -0.82 9.26 -3.28
C ASN A 103 -2.32 9.37 -2.87
N GLY A 104 -2.63 9.21 -1.59
CA GLY A 104 -3.96 9.34 -0.99
C GLY A 104 -4.99 8.27 -1.39
N LYS A 105 -4.97 7.80 -2.64
CA LYS A 105 -5.94 6.81 -3.14
C LYS A 105 -5.67 5.41 -2.58
N LEU A 106 -4.45 4.89 -2.72
CA LEU A 106 -4.10 3.55 -2.20
C LEU A 106 -4.14 3.51 -0.68
N ASP A 107 -3.76 4.61 -0.01
CA ASP A 107 -3.91 4.75 1.43
C ASP A 107 -5.40 4.67 1.85
N SER A 108 -6.28 5.37 1.14
CA SER A 108 -7.73 5.28 1.39
C SER A 108 -8.28 3.87 1.17
N ILE A 109 -7.77 3.16 0.15
CA ILE A 109 -8.17 1.76 -0.10
C ILE A 109 -7.61 0.83 0.98
N ALA A 110 -6.38 1.01 1.43
CA ALA A 110 -5.81 0.25 2.53
C ALA A 110 -6.69 0.37 3.79
N ARG A 111 -7.16 1.59 4.13
CA ARG A 111 -8.11 1.79 5.24
C ARG A 111 -9.42 1.02 5.06
N ILE A 112 -9.95 0.95 3.83
CA ILE A 112 -11.14 0.13 3.55
C ILE A 112 -10.84 -1.35 3.79
N ILE A 113 -9.70 -1.85 3.31
CA ILE A 113 -9.28 -3.25 3.52
C ILE A 113 -9.18 -3.54 5.02
N TYR A 114 -8.56 -2.66 5.80
CA TYR A 114 -8.43 -2.81 7.26
C TYR A 114 -9.78 -2.86 7.97
N SER A 115 -10.72 -2.02 7.58
CA SER A 115 -12.05 -1.99 8.22
C SER A 115 -12.91 -3.19 7.85
N GLU A 116 -12.70 -3.77 6.67
CA GLU A 116 -13.55 -4.83 6.13
C GLU A 116 -12.96 -6.25 6.27
N GLN A 117 -11.68 -6.41 6.65
CA GLN A 117 -10.98 -7.70 6.66
C GLN A 117 -11.64 -8.80 7.49
N PHE A 118 -12.40 -8.44 8.52
CA PHE A 118 -13.09 -9.41 9.37
C PHE A 118 -14.50 -9.77 8.87
N LYS A 119 -15.00 -9.11 7.81
CA LYS A 119 -16.34 -9.29 7.28
C LYS A 119 -16.38 -9.63 5.80
N ASN A 120 -15.29 -9.36 5.08
CA ASN A 120 -15.17 -9.54 3.63
C ASN A 120 -13.96 -10.41 3.31
N GLU A 121 -14.18 -11.58 2.72
CA GLU A 121 -13.12 -12.55 2.43
C GLU A 121 -12.07 -12.02 1.45
N LYS A 122 -12.45 -11.15 0.50
CA LYS A 122 -11.48 -10.52 -0.42
C LYS A 122 -10.60 -9.51 0.29
N ALA A 123 -11.17 -8.70 1.20
CA ALA A 123 -10.40 -7.79 2.05
C ALA A 123 -9.44 -8.55 2.97
N LYS A 124 -9.91 -9.65 3.60
CA LYS A 124 -9.06 -10.54 4.40
C LYS A 124 -7.90 -11.10 3.59
N LYS A 125 -8.16 -11.60 2.38
CA LYS A 125 -7.11 -12.10 1.49
C LYS A 125 -6.10 -11.02 1.13
N LEU A 126 -6.55 -9.81 0.80
CA LEU A 126 -5.66 -8.69 0.50
C LEU A 126 -4.81 -8.30 1.71
N MET A 127 -5.38 -8.28 2.92
CA MET A 127 -4.63 -8.02 4.13
C MET A 127 -3.52 -9.05 4.34
N LEU A 128 -3.83 -10.33 4.27
CA LEU A 128 -2.89 -11.39 4.54
C LEU A 128 -1.85 -11.57 3.43
N GLU A 129 -2.27 -11.53 2.18
CA GLU A 129 -1.38 -11.78 1.04
C GLU A 129 -0.66 -10.51 0.58
N SER A 130 -1.41 -9.43 0.25
CA SER A 130 -0.82 -8.27 -0.41
C SER A 130 -0.16 -7.27 0.55
N ILE A 131 -0.60 -7.20 1.81
CA ILE A 131 -0.07 -6.25 2.80
C ILE A 131 0.97 -6.93 3.71
N LEU A 132 0.77 -8.17 4.11
CA LEU A 132 1.70 -8.87 5.00
C LEU A 132 2.68 -9.76 4.22
N LYS A 133 2.20 -10.77 3.52
CA LYS A 133 3.04 -11.84 2.98
C LYS A 133 3.91 -11.42 1.78
N GLU A 134 3.31 -10.82 0.75
CA GLU A 134 4.07 -10.44 -0.46
C GLU A 134 5.19 -9.43 -0.20
N PRO A 135 5.02 -8.38 0.66
CA PRO A 135 6.13 -7.51 1.01
C PRO A 135 7.24 -8.23 1.78
N SER A 136 6.91 -9.13 2.73
CA SER A 136 7.92 -9.93 3.44
C SER A 136 8.74 -10.79 2.47
N ILE A 137 8.09 -11.48 1.53
CA ILE A 137 8.79 -12.26 0.49
C ILE A 137 9.72 -11.37 -0.35
N PHE A 138 9.26 -10.19 -0.76
CA PHE A 138 10.08 -9.24 -1.52
C PHE A 138 11.31 -8.77 -0.71
N ILE A 139 11.14 -8.44 0.56
CA ILE A 139 12.24 -8.02 1.45
C ILE A 139 13.20 -9.17 1.71
N ALA A 140 12.71 -10.38 1.97
CA ALA A 140 13.58 -11.56 2.16
C ALA A 140 14.46 -11.81 0.92
N LYS A 141 13.87 -11.70 -0.29
CA LYS A 141 14.62 -11.78 -1.53
C LYS A 141 15.69 -10.69 -1.67
N LEU A 142 15.34 -9.45 -1.34
CA LEU A 142 16.29 -8.33 -1.34
C LEU A 142 17.44 -8.58 -0.36
N LEU A 143 17.16 -9.05 0.85
CA LEU A 143 18.17 -9.40 1.84
C LEU A 143 19.10 -10.52 1.35
N ASN A 144 18.57 -11.54 0.68
CA ASN A 144 19.40 -12.60 0.08
C ASN A 144 20.34 -12.03 -1.00
N MET A 145 19.86 -11.15 -1.88
CA MET A 145 20.70 -10.46 -2.87
C MET A 145 21.81 -9.61 -2.22
N MET A 146 21.52 -8.97 -1.09
CA MET A 146 22.50 -8.21 -0.31
C MET A 146 23.57 -9.12 0.33
N ILE A 147 23.19 -10.30 0.81
CA ILE A 147 24.12 -11.32 1.34
C ILE A 147 25.04 -11.81 0.22
N GLU A 148 24.51 -12.13 -0.95
CA GLU A 148 25.29 -12.56 -2.12
C GLU A 148 26.34 -11.52 -2.55
N LYS A 149 25.99 -10.23 -2.43
CA LYS A 149 26.90 -9.10 -2.69
C LYS A 149 27.83 -8.75 -1.50
N ASN A 150 27.77 -9.49 -0.40
CA ASN A 150 28.51 -9.18 0.83
C ASN A 150 28.24 -7.78 1.43
N LEU A 151 27.08 -7.21 1.17
CA LEU A 151 26.66 -5.92 1.73
C LEU A 151 26.16 -6.05 3.17
N ILE A 152 25.66 -7.22 3.54
CA ILE A 152 25.21 -7.56 4.91
C ILE A 152 25.72 -8.95 5.31
N LYS A 153 25.74 -9.23 6.62
CA LYS A 153 26.09 -10.54 7.15
C LYS A 153 25.01 -11.60 6.85
N LYS A 154 25.35 -12.88 6.95
CA LYS A 154 24.36 -13.97 6.88
C LYS A 154 23.39 -13.89 8.05
N ILE A 155 22.11 -13.99 7.76
CA ILE A 155 21.00 -13.88 8.70
C ILE A 155 19.87 -14.81 8.29
N ASP A 156 18.87 -14.98 9.17
CA ASP A 156 17.56 -15.50 8.81
C ASP A 156 16.78 -14.39 8.07
N THR A 157 16.79 -14.44 6.74
CA THR A 157 16.20 -13.39 5.89
C THR A 157 14.69 -13.35 5.94
N GLU A 158 14.03 -14.50 6.21
CA GLU A 158 12.57 -14.57 6.33
C GLU A 158 12.13 -13.89 7.63
N LEU A 159 12.77 -14.24 8.77
CA LEU A 159 12.47 -13.63 10.05
C LEU A 159 12.70 -12.11 10.03
N VAL A 160 13.84 -11.67 9.52
CA VAL A 160 14.15 -10.23 9.45
C VAL A 160 13.19 -9.48 8.52
N ALA A 161 12.78 -10.10 7.41
CA ALA A 161 11.80 -9.51 6.51
C ALA A 161 10.43 -9.35 7.16
N ASP A 162 9.98 -10.33 7.93
CA ASP A 162 8.72 -10.28 8.67
C ASP A 162 8.76 -9.19 9.76
N GLU A 163 9.79 -9.14 10.58
CA GLU A 163 9.98 -8.11 11.62
C GLU A 163 10.02 -6.69 11.01
N TYR A 164 10.75 -6.52 9.91
CA TYR A 164 10.81 -5.26 9.17
C TYR A 164 9.41 -4.84 8.67
N ASN A 165 8.70 -5.76 8.02
CA ASN A 165 7.40 -5.47 7.41
C ASN A 165 6.32 -5.21 8.46
N TYR A 166 6.24 -6.02 9.52
CA TYR A 166 5.22 -5.86 10.57
C TYR A 166 5.35 -4.50 11.27
N ALA A 167 6.56 -4.08 11.58
CA ALA A 167 6.78 -2.76 12.15
C ALA A 167 6.40 -1.63 11.18
N LEU A 168 6.76 -1.75 9.89
CA LEU A 168 6.36 -0.76 8.87
C LEU A 168 4.85 -0.69 8.69
N VAL A 169 4.16 -1.82 8.67
CA VAL A 169 2.69 -1.86 8.60
C VAL A 169 2.10 -1.11 9.79
N ALA A 170 2.57 -1.37 11.01
CA ALA A 170 2.10 -0.66 12.20
C ALA A 170 2.35 0.87 12.14
N ILE A 171 3.55 1.28 11.70
CA ILE A 171 3.90 2.70 11.54
C ILE A 171 3.06 3.36 10.42
N THR A 172 2.74 2.63 9.36
CA THR A 172 1.88 3.11 8.28
C THR A 172 0.45 3.34 8.77
N PHE A 173 -0.05 2.53 9.71
CA PHE A 173 -1.34 2.80 10.37
C PHE A 173 -1.32 4.12 11.15
N GLU A 174 -0.27 4.37 11.95
CA GLU A 174 -0.13 5.64 12.67
C GLU A 174 -0.11 6.82 11.68
N TYR A 175 0.64 6.68 10.59
CA TYR A 175 0.72 7.69 9.53
C TYR A 175 -0.66 7.97 8.90
N ALA A 176 -1.39 6.92 8.53
CA ALA A 176 -2.71 7.05 7.92
C ALA A 176 -3.73 7.72 8.85
N HIS A 177 -3.66 7.44 10.18
CA HIS A 177 -4.47 8.13 11.17
C HIS A 177 -4.12 9.60 11.28
N ALA A 178 -2.84 9.95 11.38
CA ALA A 178 -2.40 11.34 11.46
C ALA A 178 -2.81 12.15 10.21
N VAL A 179 -2.60 11.61 9.02
CA VAL A 179 -3.04 12.26 7.76
C VAL A 179 -4.56 12.49 7.76
N ASN A 180 -5.34 11.49 8.18
CA ASN A 180 -6.80 11.61 8.19
C ASN A 180 -7.32 12.66 9.18
N ASN A 181 -6.58 12.88 10.27
CA ASN A 181 -6.91 13.88 11.30
C ASN A 181 -6.31 15.27 11.00
N GLY A 182 -5.51 15.41 9.94
CA GLY A 182 -4.78 16.66 9.64
C GLY A 182 -3.64 16.96 10.62
N GLU A 183 -3.09 15.93 11.27
CA GLU A 183 -1.98 16.04 12.23
C GLU A 183 -0.62 16.08 11.51
N ASP A 184 0.41 16.59 12.20
CA ASP A 184 1.79 16.57 11.70
C ASP A 184 2.35 15.15 11.66
N THR A 185 2.78 14.71 10.49
CA THR A 185 3.33 13.37 10.24
C THR A 185 4.85 13.28 10.41
N ALA A 186 5.55 14.38 10.67
CA ALA A 186 7.02 14.43 10.70
C ALA A 186 7.63 13.45 11.72
N LEU A 187 7.02 13.31 12.90
CA LEU A 187 7.49 12.38 13.94
C LEU A 187 7.29 10.92 13.53
N ILE A 188 6.23 10.62 12.80
CA ILE A 188 5.93 9.25 12.32
C ILE A 188 6.90 8.86 11.21
N ILE A 189 7.18 9.78 10.28
CA ILE A 189 8.21 9.60 9.24
C ILE A 189 9.59 9.37 9.89
N LYS A 190 9.93 10.14 10.92
CA LYS A 190 11.16 9.94 11.69
C LYS A 190 11.21 8.57 12.37
N LYS A 191 10.08 8.09 12.93
CA LYS A 191 9.96 6.75 13.50
C LYS A 191 10.24 5.67 12.44
N MET A 192 9.69 5.81 11.25
CA MET A 192 9.91 4.89 10.11
C MET A 192 11.39 4.80 9.74
N PHE A 193 12.08 5.95 9.59
CA PHE A 193 13.51 5.94 9.28
C PHE A 193 14.38 5.41 10.44
N ARG A 194 13.99 5.64 11.69
CA ARG A 194 14.66 5.02 12.85
C ARG A 194 14.53 3.50 12.85
N HIS A 195 13.38 2.97 12.47
CA HIS A 195 13.19 1.54 12.34
C HIS A 195 14.09 0.95 11.24
N ILE A 196 14.14 1.59 10.06
CA ILE A 196 15.05 1.18 8.97
C ILE A 196 16.50 1.17 9.47
N ASN A 197 16.94 2.25 10.10
CA ASN A 197 18.30 2.38 10.62
C ASN A 197 18.61 1.28 11.66
N PHE A 198 17.69 0.99 12.58
CA PHE A 198 17.85 -0.06 13.59
C PHE A 198 18.05 -1.45 12.94
N ILE A 199 17.21 -1.79 11.97
CA ILE A 199 17.33 -3.06 11.24
C ILE A 199 18.66 -3.09 10.48
N CYS A 200 18.97 -2.08 9.67
CA CYS A 200 20.18 -2.06 8.84
C CYS A 200 21.47 -2.12 9.67
N ASN A 201 21.52 -1.44 10.82
CA ASN A 201 22.69 -1.51 11.73
C ASN A 201 22.90 -2.91 12.30
N SER A 202 21.82 -3.67 12.53
CA SER A 202 21.93 -5.07 13.00
C SER A 202 22.44 -6.02 11.93
N LEU A 203 22.42 -5.59 10.64
CA LEU A 203 22.82 -6.40 9.48
C LEU A 203 24.26 -6.13 9.02
N ILE A 204 24.92 -5.11 9.54
CA ILE A 204 26.31 -4.79 9.18
C ILE A 204 27.21 -5.98 9.54
N PRO A 205 28.12 -6.41 8.64
CA PRO A 205 29.11 -7.42 8.97
C PRO A 205 29.96 -6.99 10.16
N ASP A 206 30.25 -7.94 11.08
CA ASP A 206 31.19 -7.67 12.16
C ASP A 206 32.51 -7.23 11.54
N LYS A 207 33.08 -6.10 12.00
CA LYS A 207 34.41 -5.70 11.57
C LYS A 207 35.38 -6.83 11.95
N ILE A 208 35.96 -7.45 10.93
CA ILE A 208 37.07 -8.38 11.13
C ILE A 208 38.20 -7.56 11.75
N ASN A 209 38.42 -7.74 13.08
CA ASN A 209 39.58 -7.21 13.78
C ASN A 209 40.85 -7.92 13.34
#